data_a8a55b2835eeefb4406f9a5f5ce3f66a
#
_entry.id   a8a55b2835eeefb4406f9a5f5ce3f66a
#
_cell.length_a   1.000
_cell.length_b   1.000
_cell.length_c   1.000
_cell.angle_alpha   90.00
_cell.angle_beta   90.00
_cell.angle_gamma   90.00
#
_symmetry.space_group_name_H-M   'P 1'
#
loop_
_entity.id
_entity.type
_entity.pdbx_description
1 polymer ?
#
loop_
_entity_poly.entity_id
_entity_poly.type
_entity_poly.pdbx_seq_one_letter_code
_entity_poly.pdbx_strand_id
1 'polypeptide(L)'
;LSAFFDAHHESLLMPQVSHCVSGRWHPEFTDITHCDADKGKGLITMAEAEGIDMSHTIAFGDGGNDMSIILKAGTGIAMGNAIPELKAVATYVTTSVDDDGILLALRHYGII
;
A
#
# COMPACT_ATOMS: atom_id res chain seq x y z
N LEU A 1 -12.12 0.58 -9.70
CA LEU A 1 -12.37 1.08 -11.04
C LEU A 1 -11.20 1.95 -11.48
N SER A 2 -10.57 1.62 -12.60
CA SER A 2 -9.57 2.53 -13.21
C SER A 2 -10.28 3.48 -14.17
N ALA A 3 -10.17 4.76 -13.91
CA ALA A 3 -10.81 5.83 -14.68
C ALA A 3 -9.75 6.60 -15.47
N PHE A 4 -9.96 6.71 -16.78
CA PHE A 4 -9.03 7.35 -17.71
C PHE A 4 -9.37 8.82 -17.88
N PHE A 5 -8.79 9.67 -17.07
CA PHE A 5 -8.86 11.12 -17.14
C PHE A 5 -7.67 11.74 -16.38
N ASP A 6 -7.36 12.98 -16.70
CA ASP A 6 -6.27 13.74 -16.06
C ASP A 6 -6.65 14.26 -14.65
N ALA A 7 -5.68 14.86 -13.97
CA ALA A 7 -5.88 15.41 -12.62
C ALA A 7 -6.88 16.57 -12.57
N HIS A 8 -7.05 17.30 -13.66
CA HIS A 8 -8.03 18.39 -13.73
C HIS A 8 -9.47 17.83 -13.71
N HIS A 9 -9.75 16.84 -14.56
CA HIS A 9 -11.08 16.17 -14.57
C HIS A 9 -11.33 15.45 -13.24
N GLU A 10 -10.31 14.83 -12.64
CA GLU A 10 -10.42 14.20 -11.31
C GLU A 10 -10.91 15.20 -10.26
N SER A 11 -10.32 16.40 -10.21
CA SER A 11 -10.71 17.44 -9.26
C SER A 11 -12.16 17.92 -9.42
N LEU A 12 -12.71 17.83 -10.63
CA LEU A 12 -14.10 18.20 -10.93
C LEU A 12 -15.10 17.09 -10.64
N LEU A 13 -14.69 15.84 -10.86
CA LEU A 13 -15.60 14.67 -10.79
C LEU A 13 -15.64 14.07 -9.39
N MET A 14 -14.53 13.97 -8.70
CA MET A 14 -14.46 13.29 -7.38
C MET A 14 -15.38 13.91 -6.31
N PRO A 15 -15.60 15.24 -6.23
CA PRO A 15 -16.57 15.81 -5.30
C PRO A 15 -18.03 15.38 -5.56
N GLN A 16 -18.34 14.85 -6.74
CA GLN A 16 -19.68 14.40 -7.12
C GLN A 16 -19.89 12.89 -6.88
N VAL A 17 -18.82 12.17 -6.51
CA VAL A 17 -18.86 10.73 -6.27
C VAL A 17 -18.79 10.48 -4.76
N SER A 18 -19.90 10.00 -4.17
CA SER A 18 -19.98 9.72 -2.74
C SER A 18 -19.28 8.40 -2.39
N HIS A 19 -18.73 8.34 -1.19
CA HIS A 19 -18.11 7.15 -0.60
C HIS A 19 -16.93 6.57 -1.41
N CYS A 20 -16.31 7.38 -2.28
CA CYS A 20 -15.14 6.96 -3.07
C CYS A 20 -13.97 7.91 -2.85
N VAL A 21 -12.79 7.35 -3.04
CA VAL A 21 -11.53 8.08 -3.07
C VAL A 21 -10.79 7.74 -4.36
N SER A 22 -9.99 8.69 -4.85
CA SER A 22 -9.11 8.48 -5.99
C SER A 22 -7.67 8.26 -5.52
N GLY A 23 -6.95 7.38 -6.20
CA GLY A 23 -5.53 7.15 -6.01
C GLY A 23 -4.82 7.24 -7.37
N ARG A 24 -4.22 8.40 -7.66
CA ARG A 24 -3.52 8.62 -8.92
C ARG A 24 -2.06 8.18 -8.81
N TRP A 25 -1.65 7.33 -9.72
CA TRP A 25 -0.27 6.87 -9.87
C TRP A 25 0.24 6.94 -11.32
N HIS A 26 -0.60 7.47 -12.24
CA HIS A 26 -0.27 7.71 -13.63
C HIS A 26 -0.91 9.02 -14.11
N PRO A 27 -0.29 9.81 -14.99
CA PRO A 27 -0.87 11.07 -15.45
C PRO A 27 -2.21 10.94 -16.18
N GLU A 28 -2.47 9.81 -16.85
CA GLU A 28 -3.64 9.60 -17.71
C GLU A 28 -4.80 8.87 -17.02
N PHE A 29 -4.59 8.26 -15.85
CA PHE A 29 -5.64 7.55 -15.14
C PHE A 29 -5.48 7.57 -13.63
N THR A 30 -6.56 7.30 -12.94
CA THR A 30 -6.62 7.14 -11.50
C THR A 30 -7.45 5.92 -11.12
N ASP A 31 -7.14 5.28 -10.02
CA ASP A 31 -8.01 4.26 -9.44
C ASP A 31 -9.04 4.91 -8.52
N ILE A 32 -10.30 4.58 -8.72
CA ILE A 32 -11.41 4.99 -7.87
C ILE A 32 -11.83 3.77 -7.04
N THR A 33 -11.73 3.90 -5.73
CA THR A 33 -12.06 2.85 -4.77
C THR A 33 -13.05 3.37 -3.73
N HIS A 34 -13.77 2.47 -3.07
CA HIS A 34 -14.60 2.85 -1.94
C HIS A 34 -13.70 3.38 -0.80
N CYS A 35 -14.15 4.40 -0.08
CA CYS A 35 -13.37 5.01 0.99
C CYS A 35 -13.00 4.03 2.13
N ASP A 36 -13.74 2.94 2.29
CA ASP A 36 -13.43 1.86 3.23
C ASP A 36 -12.54 0.76 2.66
N ALA A 37 -12.26 0.77 1.35
CA ALA A 37 -11.34 -0.17 0.72
C ALA A 37 -9.88 0.25 0.98
N ASP A 38 -9.42 0.00 2.18
CA ASP A 38 -8.09 0.34 2.70
C ASP A 38 -7.30 -0.95 2.96
N LYS A 39 -6.08 -1.05 2.41
CA LYS A 39 -5.24 -2.25 2.54
C LYS A 39 -4.90 -2.58 3.99
N GLY A 40 -4.67 -1.57 4.83
CA GLY A 40 -4.39 -1.77 6.24
C GLY A 40 -5.61 -2.26 7.03
N LYS A 41 -6.82 -1.77 6.70
CA LYS A 41 -8.06 -2.34 7.25
C LYS A 41 -8.23 -3.79 6.83
N GLY A 42 -7.95 -4.11 5.58
CA GLY A 42 -7.98 -5.49 5.06
C GLY A 42 -7.03 -6.42 5.82
N LEU A 43 -5.80 -5.97 6.09
CA LEU A 43 -4.83 -6.73 6.89
C LEU A 43 -5.35 -7.00 8.30
N ILE A 44 -5.90 -5.99 8.99
CA ILE A 44 -6.47 -6.14 10.34
C ILE A 44 -7.61 -7.16 10.32
N THR A 45 -8.56 -7.00 9.40
CA THR A 45 -9.72 -7.92 9.28
C THR A 45 -9.27 -9.36 9.04
N MET A 46 -8.26 -9.57 8.19
CA MET A 46 -7.72 -10.90 7.93
C MET A 46 -7.00 -11.47 9.17
N ALA A 47 -6.15 -10.69 9.82
CA ALA A 47 -5.44 -11.11 11.01
C ALA A 47 -6.42 -11.50 12.15
N GLU A 48 -7.46 -10.69 12.37
CA GLU A 48 -8.53 -11.00 13.34
C GLU A 48 -9.26 -12.29 12.99
N ALA A 49 -9.63 -12.50 11.72
CA ALA A 49 -10.33 -13.71 11.27
C ALA A 49 -9.48 -14.98 11.46
N GLU A 50 -8.18 -14.88 11.28
CA GLU A 50 -7.22 -15.99 11.44
C GLU A 50 -6.67 -16.11 12.87
N GLY A 51 -7.04 -15.22 13.78
CA GLY A 51 -6.53 -15.21 15.16
C GLY A 51 -5.05 -14.88 15.26
N ILE A 52 -4.52 -14.09 14.31
CA ILE A 52 -3.12 -13.70 14.24
C ILE A 52 -2.97 -12.33 14.91
N ASP A 53 -2.02 -12.22 15.85
CA ASP A 53 -1.64 -10.93 16.42
C ASP A 53 -0.98 -10.04 15.36
N MET A 54 -1.35 -8.77 15.30
CA MET A 54 -0.81 -7.82 14.32
C MET A 54 0.72 -7.70 14.36
N SER A 55 1.34 -7.89 15.53
CA SER A 55 2.81 -7.91 15.68
C SER A 55 3.49 -9.04 14.88
N HIS A 56 2.75 -10.06 14.50
CA HIS A 56 3.23 -11.19 13.70
C HIS A 56 2.91 -11.05 12.20
N THR A 57 2.53 -9.87 11.76
CA THR A 57 2.25 -9.60 10.35
C THR A 57 3.41 -8.88 9.66
N ILE A 58 3.65 -9.23 8.40
CA ILE A 58 4.59 -8.52 7.52
C ILE A 58 3.84 -8.01 6.31
N ALA A 59 4.09 -6.76 5.93
CA ALA A 59 3.55 -6.17 4.72
C ALA A 59 4.66 -5.59 3.85
N PHE A 60 4.53 -5.73 2.54
CA PHE A 60 5.38 -5.12 1.53
C PHE A 60 4.59 -4.07 0.75
N GLY A 61 5.26 -3.00 0.35
CA GLY A 61 4.64 -1.95 -0.44
C GLY A 61 5.64 -1.11 -1.22
N ASP A 62 5.16 -0.42 -2.26
CA ASP A 62 5.97 0.47 -3.08
C ASP A 62 5.25 1.79 -3.43
N GLY A 63 3.92 1.85 -3.34
CA GLY A 63 3.11 3.00 -3.72
C GLY A 63 2.38 3.69 -2.57
N GLY A 64 1.75 4.81 -2.86
CA GLY A 64 0.99 5.59 -1.87
C GLY A 64 -0.22 4.84 -1.29
N ASN A 65 -0.84 3.94 -2.06
CA ASN A 65 -1.94 3.09 -1.63
C ASN A 65 -1.52 2.00 -0.63
N ASP A 66 -0.21 1.80 -0.43
CA ASP A 66 0.35 0.86 0.54
C ASP A 66 0.65 1.53 1.90
N MET A 67 0.53 2.85 1.99
CA MET A 67 0.84 3.61 3.21
C MET A 67 0.13 3.02 4.43
N SER A 68 -1.16 2.73 4.31
CA SER A 68 -1.96 2.25 5.44
C SER A 68 -1.55 0.85 5.90
N ILE A 69 -1.23 -0.07 4.98
CA ILE A 69 -0.82 -1.44 5.34
C ILE A 69 0.59 -1.46 5.93
N ILE A 70 1.51 -0.64 5.41
CA ILE A 70 2.87 -0.51 5.95
C ILE A 70 2.86 0.02 7.39
N LEU A 71 2.00 1.01 7.67
CA LEU A 71 1.88 1.59 9.01
C LEU A 71 1.19 0.67 10.03
N LYS A 72 0.32 -0.24 9.58
CA LYS A 72 -0.49 -1.09 10.45
C LYS A 72 0.08 -2.48 10.67
N ALA A 73 0.90 -2.97 9.76
CA ALA A 73 1.58 -4.25 9.93
C ALA A 73 2.54 -4.22 11.11
N GLY A 74 2.76 -5.35 11.76
CA GLY A 74 3.80 -5.52 12.77
C GLY A 74 5.19 -5.21 12.22
N THR A 75 5.41 -5.56 10.95
CA THR A 75 6.62 -5.17 10.20
C THR A 75 6.21 -4.67 8.81
N GLY A 76 6.31 -3.36 8.60
CA GLY A 76 6.07 -2.73 7.30
C GLY A 76 7.38 -2.58 6.53
N ILE A 77 7.47 -3.16 5.33
CA ILE A 77 8.67 -3.18 4.48
C ILE A 77 8.41 -2.40 3.20
N ALA A 78 9.18 -1.35 2.96
CA ALA A 78 9.17 -0.63 1.70
C ALA A 78 10.13 -1.27 0.71
N MET A 79 9.69 -1.45 -0.53
CA MET A 79 10.54 -1.91 -1.63
C MET A 79 11.58 -0.84 -2.00
N GLY A 80 12.71 -1.25 -2.55
CA GLY A 80 13.76 -0.33 -3.00
C GLY A 80 13.31 0.65 -4.08
N ASN A 81 12.34 0.27 -4.89
CA ASN A 81 11.66 1.12 -5.88
C ASN A 81 10.48 1.92 -5.31
N ALA A 82 10.19 1.83 -4.00
CA ALA A 82 9.07 2.54 -3.38
C ALA A 82 9.25 4.07 -3.39
N ILE A 83 8.12 4.77 -3.30
CA ILE A 83 8.10 6.23 -3.17
C ILE A 83 8.79 6.68 -1.88
N PRO A 84 9.42 7.88 -1.86
CA PRO A 84 10.16 8.38 -0.70
C PRO A 84 9.34 8.42 0.59
N GLU A 85 8.07 8.81 0.49
CA GLU A 85 7.13 8.92 1.62
C GLU A 85 6.89 7.57 2.29
N LEU A 86 6.79 6.49 1.51
CA LEU A 86 6.60 5.15 2.03
C LEU A 86 7.86 4.63 2.70
N LYS A 87 9.04 4.88 2.10
CA LYS A 87 10.34 4.53 2.70
C LYS A 87 10.56 5.22 4.04
N ALA A 88 10.08 6.46 4.19
CA ALA A 88 10.26 7.24 5.42
C ALA A 88 9.49 6.67 6.62
N VAL A 89 8.40 5.92 6.40
CA VAL A 89 7.56 5.35 7.47
C VAL A 89 7.72 3.84 7.64
N ALA A 90 8.40 3.17 6.72
CA ALA A 90 8.62 1.74 6.79
C ALA A 90 9.57 1.34 7.91
N THR A 91 9.36 0.18 8.52
CA THR A 91 10.26 -0.42 9.50
C THR A 91 11.59 -0.82 8.85
N TYR A 92 11.54 -1.25 7.60
CA TYR A 92 12.71 -1.66 6.83
C TYR A 92 12.54 -1.30 5.35
N VAL A 93 13.64 -0.92 4.71
CA VAL A 93 13.68 -0.69 3.26
C VAL A 93 14.56 -1.77 2.64
N THR A 94 13.97 -2.61 1.81
CA THR A 94 14.69 -3.66 1.09
C THR A 94 15.18 -3.17 -0.28
N THR A 95 15.75 -4.06 -1.08
CA THR A 95 16.14 -3.76 -2.46
C THR A 95 14.94 -3.67 -3.39
N SER A 96 15.16 -3.27 -4.65
CA SER A 96 14.15 -3.17 -5.69
C SER A 96 13.47 -4.52 -5.97
N VAL A 97 12.30 -4.47 -6.58
CA VAL A 97 11.61 -5.65 -7.11
C VAL A 97 12.48 -6.40 -8.13
N ASP A 98 13.31 -5.68 -8.89
CA ASP A 98 14.25 -6.26 -9.87
C ASP A 98 15.49 -6.91 -9.21
N ASP A 99 15.73 -6.65 -7.94
CA ASP A 99 16.87 -7.12 -7.16
C ASP A 99 16.45 -8.06 -6.01
N ASP A 100 15.44 -8.87 -6.23
CA ASP A 100 14.93 -9.87 -5.27
C ASP A 100 14.53 -9.29 -3.90
N GLY A 101 14.03 -8.07 -3.84
CA GLY A 101 13.77 -7.33 -2.59
C GLY A 101 12.92 -8.09 -1.57
N ILE A 102 11.85 -8.78 -2.00
CA ILE A 102 11.01 -9.59 -1.10
C ILE A 102 11.81 -10.75 -0.52
N LEU A 103 12.55 -11.49 -1.35
CA LEU A 103 13.37 -12.62 -0.93
C LEU A 103 14.42 -12.20 0.10
N LEU A 104 15.12 -11.09 -0.17
CA LEU A 104 16.15 -10.58 0.73
C LEU A 104 15.59 -10.10 2.06
N ALA A 105 14.44 -9.47 2.05
CA ALA A 105 13.76 -9.06 3.29
C ALA A 105 13.30 -10.27 4.12
N LEU A 106 12.71 -11.30 3.51
CA LEU A 106 12.31 -12.52 4.21
C LEU A 106 13.51 -13.24 4.85
N ARG A 107 14.67 -13.25 4.15
CA ARG A 107 15.93 -13.76 4.71
C ARG A 107 16.45 -12.89 5.86
N HIS A 108 16.38 -11.56 5.73
CA HIS A 108 16.79 -10.62 6.78
C HIS A 108 16.05 -10.87 8.10
N TYR A 109 14.76 -11.20 8.00
CA TYR A 109 13.91 -11.52 9.16
C TYR A 109 13.92 -13.00 9.56
N GLY A 110 14.69 -13.84 8.88
CA GLY A 110 14.84 -15.26 9.23
C GLY A 110 13.57 -16.11 8.97
N ILE A 111 12.73 -15.68 8.02
CA ILE A 111 11.50 -16.40 7.67
C ILE A 111 11.79 -17.54 6.70
N ILE A 112 12.77 -17.36 5.83
CA ILE A 112 13.27 -18.36 4.87
C ILE A 112 14.78 -18.36 4.83
#